data_1aee214a9695151f9acbc252eeba9859
#
_entry.id   1aee214a9695151f9acbc252eeba9859
#
_cell.length_a   1.000
_cell.length_b   1.000
_cell.length_c   1.000
_cell.angle_alpha   90.00
_cell.angle_beta   90.00
_cell.angle_gamma   90.00
#
_symmetry.space_group_name_H-M   'P 1'
#
loop_
_entity.id
_entity.type
_entity.pdbx_description
1 polymer ?
#
loop_
_entity_poly.entity_id
_entity_poly.type
_entity_poly.pdbx_seq_one_letter_code
_entity_poly.pdbx_strand_id
1 'polypeptide(L)'
;MRIKGLGSIGQVSQVSGKNATIVIGGMSSKMSISKLEKVAASEIKKKEETKPTFAVLGRTTRETIDSRRSNFHQDLDIRGLRADEALDVVMHFIDDAILIGMTRMRILHGTGTGALRQLVRQYLATVPNVEKFHDEHVQFGGAGITVVDL
;
A
#
# COMPACT_ATOMS: atom_id res chain seq x y z
N MET A 1 -0.71 29.59 -17.05
CA MET A 1 0.51 30.42 -16.88
C MET A 1 1.44 29.76 -15.87
N ARG A 2 2.71 29.76 -16.16
CA ARG A 2 3.77 29.26 -15.27
C ARG A 2 4.48 30.43 -14.61
N ILE A 3 4.83 30.29 -13.33
CA ILE A 3 5.64 31.30 -12.62
C ILE A 3 7.12 31.02 -12.91
N LYS A 4 7.82 32.02 -13.45
CA LYS A 4 9.28 31.91 -13.68
C LYS A 4 10.00 31.69 -12.34
N GLY A 5 10.78 30.63 -12.26
CA GLY A 5 11.57 30.27 -11.07
C GLY A 5 10.92 29.30 -10.08
N LEU A 6 9.61 29.12 -10.10
CA LEU A 6 8.89 28.19 -9.18
C LEU A 6 8.34 26.94 -9.86
N GLY A 7 8.29 26.89 -11.18
CA GLY A 7 7.77 25.73 -11.92
C GLY A 7 6.28 25.42 -11.71
N SER A 8 5.60 26.19 -10.87
CA SER A 8 4.17 26.01 -10.58
C SER A 8 3.32 26.59 -11.69
N ILE A 9 2.28 25.84 -12.09
CA ILE A 9 1.29 26.26 -13.09
C ILE A 9 0.05 26.75 -12.36
N GLY A 10 -0.40 27.95 -12.69
CA GLY A 10 -1.62 28.52 -12.15
C GLY A 10 -2.51 29.08 -13.25
N GLN A 11 -3.80 29.21 -12.94
CA GLN A 11 -4.78 29.84 -13.83
C GLN A 11 -4.86 31.34 -13.53
N VAL A 12 -4.81 32.20 -14.56
CA VAL A 12 -5.00 33.61 -14.41
C VAL A 12 -6.49 33.88 -14.23
N SER A 13 -6.85 34.44 -13.08
CA SER A 13 -8.23 34.82 -12.77
C SER A 13 -8.55 36.22 -13.22
N GLN A 14 -7.63 37.19 -12.99
CA GLN A 14 -7.83 38.57 -13.32
C GLN A 14 -6.51 39.27 -13.69
N VAL A 15 -6.54 40.13 -14.66
CA VAL A 15 -5.41 40.99 -15.07
C VAL A 15 -5.74 42.42 -14.76
N SER A 16 -4.87 43.11 -14.03
CA SER A 16 -5.01 44.51 -13.67
C SER A 16 -3.70 45.26 -13.95
N GLY A 17 -3.64 45.95 -15.09
CA GLY A 17 -2.45 46.71 -15.52
C GLY A 17 -1.23 45.79 -15.68
N LYS A 18 -0.18 46.04 -14.90
CA LYS A 18 1.08 45.25 -14.92
C LYS A 18 1.06 44.05 -14.00
N ASN A 19 -0.04 43.78 -13.28
CA ASN A 19 -0.20 42.68 -12.34
C ASN A 19 -1.31 41.72 -12.78
N ALA A 20 -1.14 40.46 -12.47
CA ALA A 20 -2.16 39.43 -12.66
C ALA A 20 -2.40 38.66 -11.36
N THR A 21 -3.65 38.30 -11.12
CA THR A 21 -4.03 37.40 -10.04
C THR A 21 -4.07 35.99 -10.59
N ILE A 22 -3.28 35.11 -10.00
CA ILE A 22 -3.18 33.73 -10.38
C ILE A 22 -3.73 32.84 -9.26
N VAL A 23 -4.49 31.84 -9.64
CA VAL A 23 -5.00 30.82 -8.73
C VAL A 23 -4.15 29.56 -8.89
N ILE A 24 -3.53 29.13 -7.80
CA ILE A 24 -2.70 27.92 -7.71
C ILE A 24 -3.21 27.09 -6.55
N GLY A 25 -3.72 25.88 -6.83
CA GLY A 25 -4.17 24.96 -5.79
C GLY A 25 -5.26 25.50 -4.86
N GLY A 26 -6.10 26.41 -5.35
CA GLY A 26 -7.17 27.04 -4.56
C GLY A 26 -6.78 28.33 -3.84
N MET A 27 -5.51 28.73 -3.91
CA MET A 27 -5.04 30.02 -3.37
C MET A 27 -4.80 31.02 -4.48
N SER A 28 -5.27 32.27 -4.29
CA SER A 28 -5.05 33.35 -5.21
C SER A 28 -3.85 34.19 -4.78
N SER A 29 -2.93 34.43 -5.71
CA SER A 29 -1.75 35.26 -5.49
C SER A 29 -1.66 36.35 -6.57
N LYS A 30 -1.39 37.56 -6.15
CA LYS A 30 -1.20 38.70 -7.05
C LYS A 30 0.29 38.89 -7.36
N MET A 31 0.65 38.82 -8.65
CA MET A 31 2.04 39.00 -9.06
C MET A 31 2.18 39.69 -10.41
N SER A 32 3.37 40.18 -10.71
CA SER A 32 3.65 40.91 -11.95
C SER A 32 3.61 39.99 -13.16
N ILE A 33 3.01 40.45 -14.25
CA ILE A 33 2.90 39.73 -15.52
C ILE A 33 4.29 39.35 -16.08
N SER A 34 5.33 40.13 -15.80
CA SER A 34 6.69 39.86 -16.23
C SER A 34 7.30 38.58 -15.63
N LYS A 35 6.75 38.12 -14.51
CA LYS A 35 7.15 36.85 -13.85
C LYS A 35 6.35 35.61 -14.32
N LEU A 36 5.45 35.85 -15.28
CA LEU A 36 4.58 34.81 -15.83
C LEU A 36 5.04 34.37 -17.22
N GLU A 37 4.93 33.10 -17.50
CA GLU A 37 5.19 32.53 -18.81
C GLU A 37 3.94 31.79 -19.30
N LYS A 38 3.61 31.98 -20.56
CA LYS A 38 2.47 31.32 -21.18
C LYS A 38 2.85 29.85 -21.45
N VAL A 39 2.07 28.94 -20.92
CA VAL A 39 2.29 27.50 -21.10
C VAL A 39 1.32 26.98 -22.15
N ALA A 40 1.80 26.11 -23.04
CA ALA A 40 0.97 25.48 -24.06
C ALA A 40 -0.09 24.57 -23.41
N ALA A 41 -1.25 24.47 -24.05
CA ALA A 41 -2.36 23.64 -23.56
C ALA A 41 -1.99 22.15 -23.39
N SER A 42 -1.04 21.67 -24.19
CA SER A 42 -0.50 20.31 -24.10
C SER A 42 0.25 20.01 -22.79
N GLU A 43 0.95 21.01 -22.24
CA GLU A 43 1.64 20.84 -20.94
C GLU A 43 0.67 20.89 -19.76
N ILE A 44 -0.44 21.59 -19.90
CA ILE A 44 -1.51 21.64 -18.88
C ILE A 44 -2.21 20.27 -18.78
N LYS A 45 -2.56 19.69 -19.94
CA LYS A 45 -3.16 18.33 -19.99
C LYS A 45 -2.26 17.27 -19.35
N LYS A 46 -0.95 17.33 -19.60
CA LYS A 46 0.01 16.36 -19.06
C LYS A 46 0.15 16.40 -17.53
N LYS A 47 -0.18 17.55 -16.91
CA LYS A 47 -0.16 17.71 -15.44
C LYS A 47 -1.52 17.47 -14.80
N GLU A 48 -2.62 17.59 -15.54
CA GLU A 48 -3.96 17.23 -15.06
C GLU A 48 -4.21 15.72 -15.12
N GLU A 49 -3.57 15.02 -16.07
CA GLU A 49 -3.60 13.54 -16.15
C GLU A 49 -2.89 12.84 -14.97
N THR A 50 -2.09 13.59 -14.19
CA THR A 50 -1.41 13.07 -13.00
C THR A 50 -2.15 13.33 -11.68
N LYS A 51 -3.35 13.93 -11.70
CA LYS A 51 -4.23 13.93 -10.52
C LYS A 51 -5.04 12.63 -10.55
N PRO A 52 -4.76 11.66 -9.69
CA PRO A 52 -5.57 10.45 -9.64
C PRO A 52 -6.99 10.87 -9.25
N THR A 53 -7.92 10.77 -10.18
CA THR A 53 -9.35 10.80 -9.86
C THR A 53 -9.66 9.63 -8.94
N PHE A 54 -10.52 9.81 -7.96
CA PHE A 54 -10.93 8.75 -7.03
C PHE A 54 -11.30 7.43 -7.74
N ALA A 55 -11.83 7.50 -8.96
CA ALA A 55 -12.14 6.34 -9.80
C ALA A 55 -10.88 5.60 -10.30
N VAL A 56 -9.78 6.31 -10.57
CA VAL A 56 -8.48 5.73 -10.98
C VAL A 56 -7.78 5.09 -9.79
N LEU A 57 -7.86 5.72 -8.61
CA LEU A 57 -7.37 5.13 -7.36
C LEU A 57 -8.09 3.81 -7.05
N GLY A 58 -9.41 3.75 -7.27
CA GLY A 58 -10.17 2.53 -7.08
C GLY A 58 -9.77 1.40 -8.04
N ARG A 59 -9.41 1.71 -9.30
CA ARG A 59 -8.95 0.71 -10.27
C ARG A 59 -7.54 0.20 -9.96
N THR A 60 -6.59 1.08 -9.72
CA THR A 60 -5.22 0.69 -9.36
C THR A 60 -5.17 -0.12 -8.08
N THR A 61 -6.01 0.21 -7.10
CA THR A 61 -6.11 -0.54 -5.86
C THR A 61 -6.69 -1.94 -6.11
N ARG A 62 -7.72 -2.06 -6.93
CA ARG A 62 -8.30 -3.37 -7.29
C ARG A 62 -7.32 -4.23 -8.07
N GLU A 63 -6.67 -3.69 -9.09
CA GLU A 63 -5.63 -4.39 -9.87
C GLU A 63 -4.46 -4.83 -8.99
N THR A 64 -4.06 -4.03 -8.03
CA THR A 64 -3.01 -4.39 -7.06
C THR A 64 -3.46 -5.51 -6.13
N ILE A 65 -4.70 -5.48 -5.66
CA ILE A 65 -5.28 -6.54 -4.83
C ILE A 65 -5.41 -7.84 -5.62
N ASP A 66 -5.90 -7.78 -6.84
CA ASP A 66 -6.06 -8.94 -7.70
C ASP A 66 -4.70 -9.55 -8.07
N SER A 67 -3.69 -8.74 -8.35
CA SER A 67 -2.32 -9.19 -8.57
C SER A 67 -1.71 -9.87 -7.33
N ARG A 68 -1.91 -9.30 -6.15
CA ARG A 68 -1.47 -9.90 -4.89
C ARG A 68 -2.19 -11.20 -4.61
N ARG A 69 -3.49 -11.26 -4.88
CA ARG A 69 -4.29 -12.49 -4.73
C ARG A 69 -3.82 -13.60 -5.64
N SER A 70 -3.48 -13.28 -6.90
CA SER A 70 -2.96 -14.26 -7.87
C SER A 70 -1.59 -14.80 -7.50
N ASN A 71 -0.75 -13.98 -6.87
CA ASN A 71 0.61 -14.33 -6.47
C ASN A 71 0.72 -14.77 -5.01
N PHE A 72 -0.35 -14.76 -4.24
CA PHE A 72 -0.35 -15.14 -2.84
C PHE A 72 -0.29 -16.65 -2.69
N HIS A 73 0.70 -17.12 -1.92
CA HIS A 73 0.82 -18.51 -1.53
C HIS A 73 0.21 -18.71 -0.15
N GLN A 74 -0.58 -19.76 0.00
CA GLN A 74 -1.21 -20.11 1.29
C GLN A 74 -0.21 -20.65 2.32
N ASP A 75 0.95 -21.03 1.87
CA ASP A 75 2.02 -21.59 2.70
C ASP A 75 3.15 -20.58 2.88
N LEU A 76 3.49 -20.29 4.12
CA LEU A 76 4.63 -19.45 4.48
C LEU A 76 5.68 -20.30 5.20
N ASP A 77 6.90 -20.32 4.69
CA ASP A 77 8.03 -21.02 5.30
C ASP A 77 8.93 -20.02 6.05
N ILE A 78 8.95 -20.15 7.38
CA ILE A 78 9.79 -19.33 8.26
C ILE A 78 10.88 -20.15 8.95
N ARG A 79 11.10 -21.38 8.52
CA ARG A 79 12.14 -22.25 9.09
C ARG A 79 13.52 -21.62 8.87
N GLY A 80 14.33 -21.63 9.91
CA GLY A 80 15.68 -21.07 9.88
C GLY A 80 15.77 -19.54 10.04
N LEU A 81 14.65 -18.85 10.14
CA LEU A 81 14.62 -17.41 10.44
C LEU A 81 14.83 -17.16 11.96
N ARG A 82 15.36 -15.99 12.28
CA ARG A 82 15.40 -15.50 13.65
C ARG A 82 13.99 -15.11 14.12
N ALA A 83 13.77 -15.08 15.43
CA ALA A 83 12.47 -14.79 16.02
C ALA A 83 11.90 -13.44 15.58
N ASP A 84 12.71 -12.39 15.57
CA ASP A 84 12.35 -11.04 15.13
C ASP A 84 12.02 -10.99 13.63
N GLU A 85 12.86 -11.58 12.79
CA GLU A 85 12.64 -11.67 11.34
C GLU A 85 11.40 -12.51 11.01
N ALA A 86 11.22 -13.64 11.69
CA ALA A 86 10.07 -14.50 11.52
C ALA A 86 8.76 -13.78 11.89
N LEU A 87 8.76 -13.02 12.98
CA LEU A 87 7.60 -12.25 13.40
C LEU A 87 7.19 -11.21 12.34
N ASP A 88 8.14 -10.45 11.82
CA ASP A 88 7.89 -9.45 10.77
C ASP A 88 7.31 -10.07 9.52
N VAL A 89 7.87 -11.20 9.07
CA VAL A 89 7.37 -11.93 7.89
C VAL A 89 5.95 -12.46 8.12
N VAL A 90 5.68 -13.01 9.30
CA VAL A 90 4.34 -13.51 9.66
C VAL A 90 3.32 -12.37 9.72
N MET A 91 3.68 -11.24 10.32
CA MET A 91 2.81 -10.06 10.39
C MET A 91 2.39 -9.59 9.00
N HIS A 92 3.34 -9.42 8.09
CA HIS A 92 3.05 -9.02 6.72
C HIS A 92 2.22 -10.06 5.97
N PHE A 93 2.51 -11.34 6.18
CA PHE A 93 1.76 -12.44 5.56
C PHE A 93 0.29 -12.46 6.00
N ILE A 94 0.03 -12.30 7.28
CA ILE A 94 -1.33 -12.23 7.82
C ILE A 94 -2.06 -10.99 7.32
N ASP A 95 -1.42 -9.83 7.32
CA ASP A 95 -2.00 -8.58 6.82
C ASP A 95 -2.38 -8.69 5.34
N ASP A 96 -1.51 -9.24 4.51
CA ASP A 96 -1.79 -9.49 3.10
C ASP A 96 -2.94 -10.49 2.91
N ALA A 97 -2.99 -11.55 3.70
CA ALA A 97 -4.06 -12.54 3.66
C ALA A 97 -5.42 -11.94 4.01
N ILE A 98 -5.49 -11.09 5.02
CA ILE A 98 -6.70 -10.37 5.40
C ILE A 98 -7.14 -9.45 4.27
N LEU A 99 -6.20 -8.70 3.67
CA LEU A 99 -6.48 -7.75 2.60
C LEU A 99 -7.08 -8.42 1.36
N ILE A 100 -6.58 -9.59 0.98
CA ILE A 100 -7.06 -10.34 -0.20
C ILE A 100 -8.21 -11.28 0.10
N GLY A 101 -8.63 -11.41 1.36
CA GLY A 101 -9.77 -12.24 1.78
C GLY A 101 -9.49 -13.73 1.81
N MET A 102 -8.27 -14.15 2.14
CA MET A 102 -7.94 -15.56 2.37
C MET A 102 -8.60 -16.06 3.64
N THR A 103 -9.09 -17.31 3.62
CA THR A 103 -9.78 -17.93 4.76
C THR A 103 -8.91 -18.90 5.54
N ARG A 104 -7.93 -19.50 4.88
CA ARG A 104 -7.02 -20.49 5.49
C ARG A 104 -5.61 -20.34 4.97
N MET A 105 -4.64 -20.42 5.86
CA MET A 105 -3.22 -20.35 5.56
C MET A 105 -2.43 -21.35 6.43
N ARG A 106 -1.22 -21.66 6.00
CA ARG A 106 -0.29 -22.52 6.74
C ARG A 106 1.04 -21.81 6.94
N ILE A 107 1.58 -21.91 8.16
CA ILE A 107 2.87 -21.36 8.52
C ILE A 107 3.79 -22.49 8.93
N LEU A 108 4.84 -22.70 8.15
CA LEU A 108 5.85 -23.72 8.38
C LEU A 108 6.96 -23.13 9.26
N HIS A 109 6.96 -23.50 10.54
CA HIS A 109 7.97 -23.04 11.51
C HIS A 109 8.94 -24.15 11.91
N GLY A 110 8.63 -25.39 11.56
CA GLY A 110 9.41 -26.57 11.97
C GLY A 110 9.11 -27.03 13.39
N THR A 111 9.72 -28.18 13.75
CA THR A 111 9.52 -28.81 15.06
C THR A 111 10.62 -28.48 16.07
N GLY A 112 11.81 -28.04 15.65
CA GLY A 112 13.02 -27.74 16.43
C GLY A 112 12.83 -27.49 17.93
N THR A 113 13.26 -26.35 18.45
CA THR A 113 13.07 -25.95 19.87
C THR A 113 11.63 -25.53 20.20
N GLY A 114 10.79 -25.36 19.19
CA GLY A 114 9.43 -24.82 19.34
C GLY A 114 9.35 -23.30 19.54
N ALA A 115 10.47 -22.60 19.50
CA ALA A 115 10.52 -21.15 19.72
C ALA A 115 9.70 -20.37 18.66
N LEU A 116 9.85 -20.71 17.38
CA LEU A 116 9.08 -20.07 16.31
C LEU A 116 7.59 -20.41 16.39
N ARG A 117 7.27 -21.65 16.70
CA ARG A 117 5.87 -22.09 16.92
C ARG A 117 5.20 -21.27 18.03
N GLN A 118 5.86 -21.13 19.16
CA GLN A 118 5.35 -20.35 20.28
C GLN A 118 5.18 -18.89 19.92
N LEU A 119 6.16 -18.28 19.25
CA LEU A 119 6.13 -16.89 18.81
C LEU A 119 4.94 -16.62 17.85
N VAL A 120 4.76 -17.48 16.85
CA VAL A 120 3.65 -17.39 15.90
C VAL A 120 2.31 -17.47 16.62
N ARG A 121 2.16 -18.42 17.54
CA ARG A 121 0.91 -18.60 18.28
C ARG A 121 0.60 -17.43 19.21
N GLN A 122 1.59 -16.88 19.87
CA GLN A 122 1.44 -15.68 20.69
C GLN A 122 0.96 -14.48 19.86
N TYR A 123 1.54 -14.29 18.67
CA TYR A 123 1.11 -13.25 17.75
C TYR A 123 -0.32 -13.47 17.23
N LEU A 124 -0.64 -14.67 16.77
CA LEU A 124 -1.97 -15.02 16.24
C LEU A 124 -3.07 -14.82 17.28
N ALA A 125 -2.79 -15.09 18.54
CA ALA A 125 -3.74 -14.86 19.63
C ALA A 125 -4.08 -13.37 19.82
N THR A 126 -3.24 -12.45 19.36
CA THR A 126 -3.47 -11.00 19.44
C THR A 126 -4.22 -10.43 18.24
N VAL A 127 -4.31 -11.17 17.13
CA VAL A 127 -4.95 -10.72 15.89
C VAL A 127 -6.45 -10.98 15.95
N PRO A 128 -7.31 -9.94 15.93
CA PRO A 128 -8.76 -10.12 16.07
C PRO A 128 -9.39 -10.83 14.87
N ASN A 129 -8.78 -10.75 13.69
CA ASN A 129 -9.30 -11.38 12.47
C ASN A 129 -9.00 -12.89 12.40
N VAL A 130 -8.12 -13.41 13.25
CA VAL A 130 -7.84 -14.85 13.35
C VAL A 130 -8.95 -15.51 14.15
N GLU A 131 -9.72 -16.38 13.51
CA GLU A 131 -10.79 -17.14 14.15
C GLU A 131 -10.22 -18.24 15.01
N LYS A 132 -9.31 -19.04 14.45
CA LYS A 132 -8.62 -20.12 15.15
C LYS A 132 -7.30 -20.48 14.50
N PHE A 133 -6.44 -21.15 15.24
CA PHE A 133 -5.21 -21.75 14.75
C PHE A 133 -4.95 -23.10 15.46
N HIS A 134 -4.36 -24.03 14.73
CA HIS A 134 -4.08 -25.37 15.21
C HIS A 134 -2.92 -26.01 14.46
N ASP A 135 -2.41 -27.14 14.96
CA ASP A 135 -1.41 -27.92 14.26
C ASP A 135 -2.00 -28.56 13.00
N GLU A 136 -1.20 -28.70 11.97
CA GLU A 136 -1.56 -29.45 10.77
C GLU A 136 -1.69 -30.93 11.08
N HIS A 137 -2.40 -31.66 10.23
CA HIS A 137 -2.51 -33.09 10.34
C HIS A 137 -1.12 -33.78 10.25
N VAL A 138 -0.88 -34.81 11.03
CA VAL A 138 0.42 -35.51 11.11
C VAL A 138 0.95 -35.93 9.74
N GLN A 139 0.06 -36.36 8.84
CA GLN A 139 0.42 -36.75 7.47
C GLN A 139 0.91 -35.57 6.59
N PHE A 140 0.59 -34.31 6.96
CA PHE A 140 0.91 -33.13 6.19
C PHE A 140 1.93 -32.21 6.87
N GLY A 141 2.58 -32.64 7.93
CA GLY A 141 3.61 -31.90 8.62
C GLY A 141 3.42 -31.75 10.13
N GLY A 142 2.23 -32.05 10.65
CA GLY A 142 1.95 -32.09 12.08
C GLY A 142 2.31 -30.83 12.85
N ALA A 143 3.01 -31.01 13.97
CA ALA A 143 3.39 -29.91 14.87
C ALA A 143 4.42 -28.91 14.28
N GLY A 144 5.00 -29.22 13.12
CA GLY A 144 5.90 -28.30 12.39
C GLY A 144 5.19 -27.23 11.57
N ILE A 145 3.86 -27.30 11.46
CA ILE A 145 3.02 -26.37 10.69
C ILE A 145 1.84 -25.92 11.55
N THR A 146 1.60 -24.63 11.58
CA THR A 146 0.38 -24.05 12.18
C THR A 146 -0.58 -23.65 11.08
N VAL A 147 -1.79 -24.19 11.12
CA VAL A 147 -2.90 -23.79 10.24
C VAL A 147 -3.64 -22.63 10.88
N VAL A 148 -3.87 -21.59 10.11
CA VAL A 148 -4.57 -20.37 10.55
C VAL A 148 -5.87 -20.24 9.77
N ASP A 149 -6.97 -20.13 10.46
CA ASP A 149 -8.29 -19.83 9.91
C ASP A 149 -8.66 -18.38 10.25
N LEU A 150 -8.98 -17.60 9.21
CA LEU A 150 -9.41 -16.21 9.30
C LEU A 150 -10.92 -16.07 9.17
#